data_e45efa354420d675930faf0c6800cad7
#
_entry.id   e45efa354420d675930faf0c6800cad7
#
_cell.length_a   1.000
_cell.length_b   1.000
_cell.length_c   1.000
_cell.angle_alpha   90.00
_cell.angle_beta   90.00
_cell.angle_gamma   90.00
#
_symmetry.space_group_name_H-M   'P 1'
#
loop_
_entity.id
_entity.type
_entity.pdbx_description
1 polymer ?
#
loop_
_entity_poly.entity_id
_entity_poly.type
_entity_poly.pdbx_seq_one_letter_code
_entity_poly.pdbx_strand_id
1 'polypeptide(L)'
;LCGYNIAMTDEKDRQPARPSLARALRKGFRAAYDNLGYVVFATFAVFLVTSAFFATGAALAREARLGVGGIMLYLPAVCAAWISAAGVFYHVDKSVYHEYPSLVDTWTGIKTLAWPAAKLFVLDLAVTTLLLGDAVFFLTGRRNPAFAIFGVACGYAALVWMMTATYHLPLLVAQLRMESGPRPFVVVRKSFLLTLDNPGFTVGLFVVIIALAILCAVPAFIGAAVFYLGAAAFVLTHALRELFVKYGIVEEEPEVIEDDGWPRS
;
A
#
# COMPACT_ATOMS: atom_id res chain seq x y z
N LEU A 1 47.85 21.47 14.34
CA LEU A 1 47.57 20.23 15.13
C LEU A 1 46.32 20.46 15.97
N CYS A 2 45.13 20.47 15.37
CA CYS A 2 43.86 20.42 16.06
C CYS A 2 43.35 18.97 15.98
N GLY A 3 43.39 18.26 17.13
CA GLY A 3 42.84 16.92 17.26
C GLY A 3 41.34 16.95 17.13
N TYR A 4 40.84 16.32 16.07
CA TYR A 4 39.43 15.99 15.91
C TYR A 4 39.17 14.76 16.78
N ASN A 5 38.76 14.97 18.04
CA ASN A 5 38.19 13.93 18.86
C ASN A 5 36.79 13.63 18.31
N ILE A 6 36.71 12.70 17.37
CA ILE A 6 35.47 12.01 17.06
C ILE A 6 35.17 11.18 18.31
N ALA A 7 34.29 11.68 19.15
CA ALA A 7 33.66 10.86 20.18
C ALA A 7 32.94 9.69 19.45
N MET A 8 33.56 8.52 19.49
CA MET A 8 32.87 7.26 19.23
C MET A 8 31.84 7.11 20.35
N THR A 9 30.71 7.77 20.19
CA THR A 9 29.55 7.54 21.05
C THR A 9 29.05 6.14 20.75
N ASP A 10 29.06 5.36 21.80
CA ASP A 10 28.64 3.99 21.98
C ASP A 10 27.47 3.58 21.06
N GLU A 11 27.79 2.99 19.92
CA GLU A 11 26.83 2.46 18.93
C GLU A 11 26.16 1.18 19.45
N LYS A 12 26.57 0.72 20.63
CA LYS A 12 26.20 -0.57 21.22
C LYS A 12 24.91 -0.56 22.05
N ASP A 13 24.38 0.61 22.39
CA ASP A 13 23.19 0.74 23.27
C ASP A 13 21.94 1.32 22.58
N ARG A 14 21.93 1.53 21.29
CA ARG A 14 20.69 1.86 20.59
C ARG A 14 19.82 0.62 20.47
N GLN A 15 19.00 0.36 21.49
CA GLN A 15 17.90 -0.59 21.33
C GLN A 15 17.10 -0.20 20.07
N PRO A 16 16.83 -1.15 19.15
CA PRO A 16 16.09 -0.85 17.93
C PRO A 16 14.75 -0.23 18.34
N ALA A 17 14.50 1.01 17.88
CA ALA A 17 13.28 1.73 18.19
C ALA A 17 12.07 0.87 17.80
N ARG A 18 11.16 0.62 18.75
CA ARG A 18 9.94 -0.13 18.43
C ARG A 18 9.11 0.67 17.44
N PRO A 19 8.66 0.09 16.32
CA PRO A 19 7.86 0.81 15.34
C PRO A 19 6.56 1.27 15.98
N SER A 20 6.26 2.56 15.91
CA SER A 20 5.05 3.14 16.49
C SER A 20 3.98 3.33 15.41
N LEU A 21 2.93 2.51 15.45
CA LEU A 21 1.79 2.65 14.55
C LEU A 21 1.15 4.04 14.67
N ALA A 22 0.98 4.55 15.90
CA ALA A 22 0.40 5.87 16.14
C ALA A 22 1.22 7.00 15.49
N ARG A 23 2.56 6.92 15.54
CA ARG A 23 3.46 7.87 14.89
C ARG A 23 3.32 7.79 13.37
N ALA A 24 3.34 6.56 12.80
CA ALA A 24 3.16 6.34 11.36
C ALA A 24 1.83 6.92 10.86
N LEU A 25 0.73 6.67 11.59
CA LEU A 25 -0.59 7.17 11.22
C LEU A 25 -0.67 8.69 11.31
N ARG A 26 -0.18 9.29 12.43
CA ARG A 26 -0.18 10.75 12.60
C ARG A 26 0.61 11.45 11.50
N LYS A 27 1.83 10.97 11.21
CA LYS A 27 2.67 11.52 10.12
C LYS A 27 2.00 11.29 8.76
N GLY A 28 1.47 10.10 8.50
CA GLY A 28 0.82 9.76 7.23
C GLY A 28 -0.44 10.59 6.95
N PHE A 29 -1.34 10.73 7.92
CA PHE A 29 -2.54 11.56 7.76
C PHE A 29 -2.22 13.05 7.67
N ARG A 30 -1.26 13.56 8.46
CA ARG A 30 -0.80 14.94 8.36
C ARG A 30 -0.22 15.21 6.97
N ALA A 31 0.68 14.37 6.49
CA ALA A 31 1.25 14.49 5.15
C ALA A 31 0.20 14.42 4.04
N ALA A 32 -0.81 13.54 4.17
CA ALA A 32 -1.94 13.49 3.24
C ALA A 32 -2.77 14.78 3.26
N TYR A 33 -2.97 15.37 4.44
CA TYR A 33 -3.68 16.65 4.59
C TYR A 33 -2.88 17.81 4.00
N ASP A 34 -1.59 17.88 4.28
CA ASP A 34 -0.69 18.93 3.75
C ASP A 34 -0.57 18.85 2.22
N ASN A 35 -0.79 17.67 1.64
CA ASN A 35 -0.80 17.41 0.19
C ASN A 35 -2.21 17.13 -0.37
N LEU A 36 -3.26 17.68 0.26
CA LEU A 36 -4.66 17.36 -0.07
C LEU A 36 -4.99 17.54 -1.56
N GLY A 37 -4.48 18.58 -2.18
CA GLY A 37 -4.67 18.83 -3.62
C GLY A 37 -4.18 17.67 -4.48
N TYR A 38 -3.00 17.13 -4.16
CA TYR A 38 -2.47 15.96 -4.85
C TYR A 38 -3.28 14.70 -4.54
N VAL A 39 -3.63 14.47 -3.28
CA VAL A 39 -4.44 13.31 -2.84
C VAL A 39 -5.74 13.23 -3.64
N VAL A 40 -6.46 14.36 -3.73
CA VAL A 40 -7.71 14.46 -4.47
C VAL A 40 -7.49 14.24 -5.97
N PHE A 41 -6.53 14.94 -6.55
CA PHE A 41 -6.24 14.84 -7.99
C PHE A 41 -5.84 13.43 -8.40
N ALA A 42 -4.89 12.82 -7.69
CA ALA A 42 -4.37 11.49 -8.03
C ALA A 42 -5.44 10.40 -7.87
N THR A 43 -6.20 10.43 -6.76
CA THR A 43 -7.27 9.45 -6.53
C THR A 43 -8.36 9.58 -7.58
N PHE A 44 -8.78 10.82 -7.89
CA PHE A 44 -9.82 11.07 -8.88
C PHE A 44 -9.40 10.69 -10.30
N ALA A 45 -8.15 10.96 -10.68
CA ALA A 45 -7.62 10.56 -11.98
C ALA A 45 -7.63 9.03 -12.17
N VAL A 46 -7.18 8.28 -11.15
CA VAL A 46 -7.22 6.81 -11.18
C VAL A 46 -8.65 6.31 -11.21
N PHE A 47 -9.56 6.92 -10.44
CA PHE A 47 -10.97 6.58 -10.44
C PHE A 47 -11.61 6.81 -11.81
N LEU A 48 -11.36 7.94 -12.46
CA LEU A 48 -11.90 8.24 -13.79
C LEU A 48 -11.47 7.20 -14.84
N VAL A 49 -10.17 6.90 -14.89
CA VAL A 49 -9.64 5.90 -15.81
C VAL A 49 -10.29 4.54 -15.55
N THR A 50 -10.34 4.11 -14.30
CA THR A 50 -10.92 2.82 -13.93
C THR A 50 -12.41 2.77 -14.26
N SER A 51 -13.16 3.82 -13.90
CA SER A 51 -14.61 3.91 -14.16
C SER A 51 -14.94 3.89 -15.65
N ALA A 52 -14.12 4.50 -16.51
CA ALA A 52 -14.30 4.45 -17.94
C ALA A 52 -14.22 3.01 -18.49
N PHE A 53 -13.24 2.22 -18.03
CA PHE A 53 -13.14 0.80 -18.39
C PHE A 53 -14.33 -0.02 -17.87
N PHE A 54 -14.74 0.21 -16.61
CA PHE A 54 -15.89 -0.49 -16.04
C PHE A 54 -17.19 -0.13 -16.75
N ALA A 55 -17.43 1.15 -17.08
CA ALA A 55 -18.60 1.59 -17.82
C ALA A 55 -18.64 0.97 -19.24
N THR A 56 -17.51 0.97 -19.92
CA THR A 56 -17.38 0.34 -21.24
C THR A 56 -17.62 -1.17 -21.16
N GLY A 57 -17.02 -1.86 -20.19
CA GLY A 57 -17.24 -3.28 -19.95
C GLY A 57 -18.71 -3.59 -19.64
N ALA A 58 -19.38 -2.79 -18.82
CA ALA A 58 -20.79 -2.94 -18.49
C ALA A 58 -21.70 -2.69 -19.71
N ALA A 59 -21.38 -1.70 -20.55
CA ALA A 59 -22.11 -1.44 -21.77
C ALA A 59 -22.00 -2.65 -22.76
N LEU A 60 -20.79 -3.14 -22.99
CA LEU A 60 -20.55 -4.30 -23.87
C LEU A 60 -21.15 -5.60 -23.30
N ALA A 61 -21.14 -5.79 -21.99
CA ALA A 61 -21.73 -6.97 -21.35
C ALA A 61 -23.25 -7.05 -21.51
N ARG A 62 -23.93 -5.91 -21.74
CA ARG A 62 -25.37 -5.88 -22.00
C ARG A 62 -25.73 -6.36 -23.42
N GLU A 63 -24.79 -6.27 -24.34
CA GLU A 63 -24.97 -6.80 -25.69
C GLU A 63 -24.87 -8.34 -25.67
N ALA A 64 -25.94 -9.04 -26.02
CA ALA A 64 -26.03 -10.50 -25.92
C ALA A 64 -24.89 -11.26 -26.66
N ARG A 65 -24.30 -10.64 -27.70
CA ARG A 65 -23.18 -11.21 -28.45
C ARG A 65 -21.80 -10.91 -27.85
N LEU A 66 -21.70 -9.89 -27.00
CA LEU A 66 -20.43 -9.37 -26.47
C LEU A 66 -20.32 -9.53 -24.94
N GLY A 67 -21.28 -10.21 -24.30
CA GLY A 67 -21.34 -10.32 -22.83
C GLY A 67 -20.05 -10.81 -22.19
N VAL A 68 -19.42 -11.85 -22.74
CA VAL A 68 -18.12 -12.36 -22.25
C VAL A 68 -17.00 -11.35 -22.49
N GLY A 69 -16.97 -10.69 -23.65
CA GLY A 69 -15.99 -9.65 -23.97
C GLY A 69 -16.09 -8.44 -23.04
N GLY A 70 -17.32 -8.04 -22.66
CA GLY A 70 -17.55 -6.98 -21.68
C GLY A 70 -16.97 -7.32 -20.29
N ILE A 71 -17.18 -8.55 -19.82
CA ILE A 71 -16.63 -9.03 -18.56
C ILE A 71 -15.09 -9.08 -18.59
N MET A 72 -14.51 -9.46 -19.73
CA MET A 72 -13.05 -9.52 -19.92
C MET A 72 -12.37 -8.14 -19.77
N LEU A 73 -13.09 -7.02 -19.93
CA LEU A 73 -12.53 -5.68 -19.71
C LEU A 73 -12.34 -5.31 -18.24
N TYR A 74 -12.99 -5.99 -17.30
CA TYR A 74 -12.83 -5.68 -15.88
C TYR A 74 -11.43 -6.03 -15.37
N LEU A 75 -10.82 -7.11 -15.85
CA LEU A 75 -9.48 -7.50 -15.45
C LEU A 75 -8.42 -6.47 -15.85
N PRO A 76 -8.30 -6.02 -17.12
CA PRO A 76 -7.39 -4.94 -17.48
C PRO A 76 -7.72 -3.61 -16.78
N ALA A 77 -9.00 -3.32 -16.47
CA ALA A 77 -9.37 -2.14 -15.71
C ALA A 77 -8.74 -2.14 -14.30
N VAL A 78 -8.86 -3.25 -13.59
CA VAL A 78 -8.27 -3.39 -12.26
C VAL A 78 -6.74 -3.39 -12.33
N CYS A 79 -6.16 -4.03 -13.35
CA CYS A 79 -4.71 -4.00 -13.60
C CYS A 79 -4.21 -2.57 -13.85
N ALA A 80 -4.92 -1.80 -14.68
CA ALA A 80 -4.59 -0.41 -14.97
C ALA A 80 -4.69 0.47 -13.70
N ALA A 81 -5.71 0.26 -12.86
CA ALA A 81 -5.84 0.93 -11.57
C ALA A 81 -4.65 0.61 -10.65
N TRP A 82 -4.22 -0.65 -10.59
CA TRP A 82 -3.07 -1.09 -9.79
C TRP A 82 -1.76 -0.46 -10.27
N ILE A 83 -1.52 -0.43 -11.58
CA ILE A 83 -0.35 0.23 -12.17
C ILE A 83 -0.39 1.74 -11.90
N SER A 84 -1.55 2.37 -12.02
CA SER A 84 -1.72 3.79 -11.71
C SER A 84 -1.47 4.07 -10.22
N ALA A 85 -1.94 3.20 -9.34
CA ALA A 85 -1.65 3.27 -7.91
C ALA A 85 -0.13 3.21 -7.64
N ALA A 86 0.62 2.35 -8.33
CA ALA A 86 2.08 2.31 -8.19
C ALA A 86 2.74 3.66 -8.54
N GLY A 87 2.21 4.40 -9.54
CA GLY A 87 2.64 5.76 -9.84
C GLY A 87 2.32 6.76 -8.74
N VAL A 88 1.15 6.63 -8.10
CA VAL A 88 0.78 7.45 -6.93
C VAL A 88 1.74 7.19 -5.76
N PHE A 89 2.03 5.91 -5.46
CA PHE A 89 3.01 5.55 -4.44
C PHE A 89 4.42 6.08 -4.75
N TYR A 90 4.84 6.10 -6.02
CA TYR A 90 6.13 6.65 -6.42
C TYR A 90 6.24 8.16 -6.11
N HIS A 91 5.20 8.93 -6.40
CA HIS A 91 5.14 10.35 -6.06
C HIS A 91 5.14 10.56 -4.54
N VAL A 92 4.33 9.79 -3.81
CA VAL A 92 4.23 9.86 -2.36
C VAL A 92 5.57 9.49 -1.69
N ASP A 93 6.25 8.46 -2.19
CA ASP A 93 7.57 8.08 -1.68
C ASP A 93 8.58 9.22 -1.80
N LYS A 94 8.64 9.91 -2.94
CA LYS A 94 9.45 11.12 -3.11
C LYS A 94 9.08 12.21 -2.09
N SER A 95 7.79 12.48 -1.91
CA SER A 95 7.31 13.47 -0.94
C SER A 95 7.73 13.14 0.49
N VAL A 96 7.62 11.88 0.89
CA VAL A 96 7.98 11.40 2.24
C VAL A 96 9.48 11.50 2.52
N TYR A 97 10.31 11.47 1.47
CA TYR A 97 11.76 11.64 1.59
C TYR A 97 12.24 13.06 1.23
N HIS A 98 11.35 14.07 1.39
CA HIS A 98 11.64 15.51 1.21
C HIS A 98 12.14 15.90 -0.20
N GLU A 99 11.84 15.07 -1.18
CA GLU A 99 11.96 15.52 -2.56
C GLU A 99 10.69 16.34 -2.90
N TYR A 100 10.82 17.33 -3.76
CA TYR A 100 9.67 18.13 -4.24
C TYR A 100 9.09 17.49 -5.48
N PRO A 101 8.15 16.52 -5.34
CA PRO A 101 7.64 15.81 -6.49
C PRO A 101 6.70 16.69 -7.31
N SER A 102 6.77 16.52 -8.63
CA SER A 102 5.85 17.11 -9.59
C SER A 102 4.80 16.10 -10.04
N LEU A 103 3.71 16.55 -10.66
CA LEU A 103 2.72 15.63 -11.26
C LEU A 103 3.33 14.72 -12.33
N VAL A 104 4.41 15.18 -12.99
CA VAL A 104 5.17 14.39 -13.98
C VAL A 104 5.82 13.17 -13.32
N ASP A 105 6.17 13.24 -12.03
CA ASP A 105 6.75 12.10 -11.31
C ASP A 105 5.76 10.94 -11.17
N THR A 106 4.47 11.21 -11.00
CA THR A 106 3.44 10.15 -11.03
C THR A 106 3.46 9.41 -12.36
N TRP A 107 3.54 10.15 -13.47
CA TRP A 107 3.62 9.55 -14.80
C TRP A 107 4.91 8.77 -15.04
N THR A 108 6.02 9.29 -14.53
CA THR A 108 7.32 8.61 -14.55
C THR A 108 7.26 7.32 -13.74
N GLY A 109 6.65 7.35 -12.56
CA GLY A 109 6.40 6.18 -11.72
C GLY A 109 5.57 5.12 -12.43
N ILE A 110 4.45 5.53 -13.10
CA ILE A 110 3.63 4.63 -13.91
C ILE A 110 4.49 3.93 -14.97
N LYS A 111 5.26 4.69 -15.76
CA LYS A 111 6.09 4.12 -16.84
C LYS A 111 7.16 3.17 -16.32
N THR A 112 7.83 3.54 -15.24
CA THR A 112 8.94 2.78 -14.67
C THR A 112 8.45 1.49 -13.99
N LEU A 113 7.31 1.57 -13.31
CA LEU A 113 6.76 0.49 -12.50
C LEU A 113 5.68 -0.33 -13.22
N ALA A 114 5.23 0.04 -14.43
CA ALA A 114 4.13 -0.62 -15.12
C ALA A 114 4.30 -2.14 -15.19
N TRP A 115 5.44 -2.61 -15.69
CA TRP A 115 5.69 -4.04 -15.86
C TRP A 115 5.88 -4.79 -14.53
N PRO A 116 6.70 -4.31 -13.56
CA PRO A 116 6.80 -4.94 -12.25
C PRO A 116 5.49 -4.92 -11.47
N ALA A 117 4.72 -3.82 -11.52
CA ALA A 117 3.42 -3.71 -10.88
C ALA A 117 2.38 -4.66 -11.50
N ALA A 118 2.36 -4.80 -12.84
CA ALA A 118 1.49 -5.76 -13.51
C ALA A 118 1.81 -7.21 -13.11
N LYS A 119 3.10 -7.58 -13.02
CA LYS A 119 3.50 -8.92 -12.55
C LYS A 119 3.06 -9.16 -11.10
N LEU A 120 3.23 -8.15 -10.24
CA LEU A 120 2.81 -8.22 -8.85
C LEU A 120 1.30 -8.37 -8.74
N PHE A 121 0.53 -7.60 -9.53
CA PHE A 121 -0.92 -7.72 -9.63
C PHE A 121 -1.38 -9.12 -10.02
N VAL A 122 -0.79 -9.70 -11.07
CA VAL A 122 -1.14 -11.07 -11.51
C VAL A 122 -0.86 -12.09 -10.40
N LEU A 123 0.26 -11.95 -9.70
CA LEU A 123 0.60 -12.81 -8.58
C LEU A 123 -0.40 -12.66 -7.42
N ASP A 124 -0.73 -11.42 -7.05
CA ASP A 124 -1.68 -11.11 -5.98
C ASP A 124 -3.07 -11.64 -6.32
N LEU A 125 -3.51 -11.45 -7.55
CA LEU A 125 -4.78 -11.96 -8.04
C LEU A 125 -4.82 -13.49 -8.00
N ALA A 126 -3.76 -14.16 -8.50
CA ALA A 126 -3.70 -15.61 -8.54
C ALA A 126 -3.74 -16.21 -7.14
N VAL A 127 -2.92 -15.72 -6.21
CA VAL A 127 -2.88 -16.23 -4.83
C VAL A 127 -4.18 -15.93 -4.09
N THR A 128 -4.71 -14.71 -4.22
CA THR A 128 -5.98 -14.34 -3.58
C THR A 128 -7.15 -15.19 -4.10
N THR A 129 -7.24 -15.37 -5.42
CA THR A 129 -8.31 -16.17 -6.04
C THR A 129 -8.19 -17.63 -5.62
N LEU A 130 -6.98 -18.19 -5.56
CA LEU A 130 -6.75 -19.56 -5.11
C LEU A 130 -7.17 -19.72 -3.66
N LEU A 131 -6.67 -18.90 -2.74
CA LEU A 131 -6.95 -19.02 -1.32
C LEU A 131 -8.43 -18.81 -0.97
N LEU A 132 -9.07 -17.77 -1.57
CA LEU A 132 -10.49 -17.50 -1.34
C LEU A 132 -11.37 -18.55 -2.04
N GLY A 133 -11.00 -18.99 -3.24
CA GLY A 133 -11.68 -20.05 -3.96
C GLY A 133 -11.68 -21.37 -3.19
N ASP A 134 -10.50 -21.76 -2.68
CA ASP A 134 -10.36 -22.95 -1.83
C ASP A 134 -11.15 -22.80 -0.53
N ALA A 135 -11.09 -21.64 0.13
CA ALA A 135 -11.86 -21.39 1.34
C ALA A 135 -13.36 -21.57 1.09
N VAL A 136 -13.89 -20.95 0.04
CA VAL A 136 -15.31 -21.10 -0.35
C VAL A 136 -15.62 -22.54 -0.72
N PHE A 137 -14.82 -23.19 -1.55
CA PHE A 137 -15.03 -24.57 -1.98
C PHE A 137 -15.11 -25.53 -0.79
N PHE A 138 -14.17 -25.46 0.15
CA PHE A 138 -14.14 -26.35 1.31
C PHE A 138 -15.21 -26.03 2.35
N LEU A 139 -15.63 -24.77 2.50
CA LEU A 139 -16.68 -24.38 3.45
C LEU A 139 -18.08 -24.72 2.93
N THR A 140 -18.31 -24.66 1.60
CA THR A 140 -19.64 -24.86 1.01
C THR A 140 -19.85 -26.25 0.43
N GLY A 141 -18.77 -26.92 0.03
CA GLY A 141 -18.84 -28.07 -0.85
C GLY A 141 -19.21 -29.42 -0.20
N ARG A 142 -19.03 -29.63 1.11
CA ARG A 142 -19.28 -30.95 1.75
C ARG A 142 -19.59 -30.87 3.25
N ARG A 143 -20.49 -31.73 3.73
CA ARG A 143 -20.85 -31.84 5.16
C ARG A 143 -19.80 -32.55 6.04
N ASN A 144 -18.61 -32.82 5.53
CA ASN A 144 -17.55 -33.47 6.31
C ASN A 144 -16.77 -32.42 7.10
N PRO A 145 -16.65 -32.52 8.44
CA PRO A 145 -15.95 -31.53 9.28
C PRO A 145 -14.47 -31.35 8.93
N ALA A 146 -13.81 -32.37 8.37
CA ALA A 146 -12.44 -32.25 7.91
C ALA A 146 -12.28 -31.18 6.80
N PHE A 147 -13.23 -31.08 5.88
CA PHE A 147 -13.20 -30.05 4.84
C PHE A 147 -13.41 -28.64 5.42
N ALA A 148 -14.25 -28.51 6.44
CA ALA A 148 -14.43 -27.24 7.12
C ALA A 148 -13.12 -26.72 7.73
N ILE A 149 -12.30 -27.60 8.31
CA ILE A 149 -10.97 -27.24 8.85
C ILE A 149 -10.06 -26.68 7.75
N PHE A 150 -10.01 -27.35 6.58
CA PHE A 150 -9.23 -26.86 5.43
C PHE A 150 -9.76 -25.51 4.92
N GLY A 151 -11.09 -25.33 4.85
CA GLY A 151 -11.69 -24.05 4.46
C GLY A 151 -11.33 -22.91 5.39
N VAL A 152 -11.38 -23.15 6.70
CA VAL A 152 -10.96 -22.16 7.72
C VAL A 152 -9.46 -21.86 7.59
N ALA A 153 -8.62 -22.88 7.38
CA ALA A 153 -7.18 -22.68 7.19
C ALA A 153 -6.87 -21.84 5.94
N CYS A 154 -7.55 -22.11 4.81
CA CYS A 154 -7.42 -21.30 3.59
C CYS A 154 -7.91 -19.86 3.81
N GLY A 155 -9.03 -19.66 4.54
CA GLY A 155 -9.52 -18.33 4.89
C GLY A 155 -8.54 -17.54 5.76
N TYR A 156 -7.93 -18.21 6.74
CA TYR A 156 -6.88 -17.61 7.56
C TYR A 156 -5.64 -17.26 6.74
N ALA A 157 -5.20 -18.15 5.86
CA ALA A 157 -4.09 -17.88 4.95
C ALA A 157 -4.38 -16.70 4.01
N ALA A 158 -5.62 -16.59 3.50
CA ALA A 158 -6.06 -15.45 2.71
C ALA A 158 -5.99 -14.13 3.50
N LEU A 159 -6.41 -14.14 4.77
CA LEU A 159 -6.31 -12.97 5.64
C LEU A 159 -4.85 -12.53 5.82
N VAL A 160 -3.95 -13.46 6.13
CA VAL A 160 -2.51 -13.18 6.26
C VAL A 160 -1.94 -12.66 4.94
N TRP A 161 -2.36 -13.22 3.81
CA TRP A 161 -1.97 -12.74 2.49
C TRP A 161 -2.42 -11.30 2.23
N MET A 162 -3.67 -10.95 2.55
CA MET A 162 -4.19 -9.58 2.40
C MET A 162 -3.44 -8.59 3.28
N MET A 163 -3.08 -8.97 4.52
CA MET A 163 -2.21 -8.15 5.38
C MET A 163 -0.83 -7.93 4.75
N THR A 164 -0.24 -8.98 4.16
CA THR A 164 1.03 -8.90 3.47
C THR A 164 0.96 -7.98 2.24
N ALA A 165 -0.15 -8.04 1.50
CA ALA A 165 -0.38 -7.25 0.30
C ALA A 165 -0.42 -5.73 0.56
N THR A 166 -0.71 -5.29 1.80
CA THR A 166 -0.64 -3.85 2.16
C THR A 166 0.75 -3.24 1.96
N TYR A 167 1.80 -4.05 2.03
CA TYR A 167 3.18 -3.61 1.83
C TYR A 167 3.67 -3.75 0.37
N HIS A 168 2.91 -4.38 -0.53
CA HIS A 168 3.39 -4.72 -1.86
C HIS A 168 3.75 -3.47 -2.69
N LEU A 169 2.84 -2.51 -2.81
CA LEU A 169 3.10 -1.30 -3.59
C LEU A 169 4.17 -0.40 -2.96
N PRO A 170 4.11 -0.04 -1.66
CA PRO A 170 5.15 0.79 -1.07
C PRO A 170 6.54 0.12 -1.10
N LEU A 171 6.65 -1.21 -0.91
CA LEU A 171 7.93 -1.92 -1.05
C LEU A 171 8.41 -2.00 -2.50
N LEU A 172 7.50 -2.15 -3.47
CA LEU A 172 7.87 -2.15 -4.88
C LEU A 172 8.53 -0.81 -5.28
N VAL A 173 7.96 0.29 -4.79
CA VAL A 173 8.53 1.64 -5.02
C VAL A 173 9.85 1.82 -4.28
N ALA A 174 9.91 1.42 -3.01
CA ALA A 174 11.13 1.53 -2.22
C ALA A 174 12.32 0.75 -2.83
N GLN A 175 12.08 -0.33 -3.58
CA GLN A 175 13.14 -1.05 -4.30
C GLN A 175 13.84 -0.21 -5.37
N LEU A 176 13.18 0.78 -5.97
CA LEU A 176 13.83 1.70 -6.92
C LEU A 176 14.94 2.52 -6.25
N ARG A 177 14.75 2.85 -4.98
CA ARG A 177 15.74 3.58 -4.17
C ARG A 177 16.91 2.70 -3.72
N MET A 178 16.69 1.39 -3.58
CA MET A 178 17.65 0.42 -3.05
C MET A 178 18.54 -0.24 -4.14
N GLU A 179 18.79 0.40 -5.28
CA GLU A 179 19.71 -0.02 -6.35
C GLU A 179 19.45 -1.38 -7.02
N SER A 180 18.63 -2.26 -6.43
CA SER A 180 18.42 -3.62 -6.95
C SER A 180 17.36 -3.73 -8.06
N GLY A 181 16.70 -2.62 -8.39
CA GLY A 181 15.57 -2.58 -9.31
C GLY A 181 14.32 -3.32 -8.80
N PRO A 182 13.13 -3.02 -9.34
CA PRO A 182 11.87 -3.56 -8.86
C PRO A 182 11.72 -5.05 -9.23
N ARG A 183 11.74 -5.93 -8.21
CA ARG A 183 11.62 -7.40 -8.34
C ARG A 183 10.39 -7.90 -7.58
N PRO A 184 9.27 -8.23 -8.25
CA PRO A 184 8.01 -8.61 -7.59
C PRO A 184 8.13 -9.73 -6.56
N PHE A 185 8.86 -10.81 -6.89
CA PHE A 185 9.05 -11.93 -5.94
C PHE A 185 9.82 -11.54 -4.68
N VAL A 186 10.79 -10.61 -4.80
CA VAL A 186 11.54 -10.09 -3.65
C VAL A 186 10.62 -9.21 -2.80
N VAL A 187 9.71 -8.44 -3.43
CA VAL A 187 8.66 -7.66 -2.72
C VAL A 187 7.82 -8.59 -1.87
N VAL A 188 7.23 -9.62 -2.47
CA VAL A 188 6.35 -10.58 -1.76
C VAL A 188 7.08 -11.23 -0.58
N ARG A 189 8.31 -11.71 -0.80
CA ARG A 189 9.12 -12.30 0.26
C ARG A 189 9.38 -11.32 1.41
N LYS A 190 9.79 -10.09 1.09
CA LYS A 190 10.06 -9.05 2.10
C LYS A 190 8.79 -8.62 2.83
N SER A 191 7.66 -8.45 2.12
CA SER A 191 6.36 -8.13 2.72
C SER A 191 5.92 -9.19 3.71
N PHE A 192 6.06 -10.46 3.34
CA PHE A 192 5.73 -11.59 4.21
C PHE A 192 6.58 -11.61 5.48
N LEU A 193 7.89 -11.41 5.35
CA LEU A 193 8.80 -11.32 6.50
C LEU A 193 8.46 -10.14 7.40
N LEU A 194 8.15 -8.94 6.83
CA LEU A 194 7.72 -7.77 7.61
C LEU A 194 6.44 -8.04 8.39
N THR A 195 5.48 -8.75 7.78
CA THR A 195 4.21 -9.12 8.42
C THR A 195 4.44 -10.06 9.60
N LEU A 196 5.30 -11.07 9.44
CA LEU A 196 5.62 -12.04 10.49
C LEU A 196 6.42 -11.44 11.63
N ASP A 197 7.37 -10.54 11.33
CA ASP A 197 8.23 -9.92 12.34
C ASP A 197 7.52 -8.80 13.12
N ASN A 198 6.48 -8.20 12.54
CA ASN A 198 5.72 -7.12 13.16
C ASN A 198 4.21 -7.36 13.13
N PRO A 199 3.69 -8.47 13.70
CA PRO A 199 2.30 -8.86 13.52
C PRO A 199 1.32 -7.82 14.10
N GLY A 200 1.58 -7.28 15.29
CA GLY A 200 0.71 -6.29 15.92
C GLY A 200 0.66 -4.97 15.14
N PHE A 201 1.78 -4.51 14.62
CA PHE A 201 1.85 -3.31 13.77
C PHE A 201 1.09 -3.53 12.46
N THR A 202 1.26 -4.68 11.80
CA THR A 202 0.63 -5.02 10.53
C THR A 202 -0.89 -5.18 10.67
N VAL A 203 -1.36 -5.87 11.72
CA VAL A 203 -2.80 -6.00 12.02
C VAL A 203 -3.41 -4.63 12.24
N GLY A 204 -2.79 -3.78 13.07
CA GLY A 204 -3.28 -2.43 13.33
C GLY A 204 -3.33 -1.58 12.06
N LEU A 205 -2.28 -1.63 11.23
CA LEU A 205 -2.24 -0.93 9.95
C LEU A 205 -3.33 -1.42 9.00
N PHE A 206 -3.51 -2.74 8.87
CA PHE A 206 -4.54 -3.35 8.03
C PHE A 206 -5.95 -2.94 8.46
N VAL A 207 -6.23 -2.94 9.76
CA VAL A 207 -7.52 -2.47 10.32
C VAL A 207 -7.76 -1.01 9.97
N VAL A 208 -6.74 -0.15 10.09
CA VAL A 208 -6.87 1.29 9.74
C VAL A 208 -7.16 1.47 8.25
N ILE A 209 -6.48 0.73 7.36
CA ILE A 209 -6.72 0.82 5.91
C ILE A 209 -8.13 0.35 5.55
N ILE A 210 -8.62 -0.73 6.17
CA ILE A 210 -10.02 -1.18 6.00
C ILE A 210 -10.99 -0.12 6.53
N ALA A 211 -10.76 0.42 7.72
CA ALA A 211 -11.61 1.45 8.29
C ALA A 211 -11.67 2.69 7.40
N LEU A 212 -10.52 3.11 6.84
CA LEU A 212 -10.44 4.21 5.87
C LEU A 212 -11.24 3.88 4.60
N ALA A 213 -11.15 2.66 4.08
CA ALA A 213 -11.91 2.22 2.91
C ALA A 213 -13.43 2.26 3.18
N ILE A 214 -13.87 1.75 4.33
CA ILE A 214 -15.28 1.78 4.73
C ILE A 214 -15.76 3.23 4.89
N LEU A 215 -15.00 4.07 5.60
CA LEU A 215 -15.32 5.48 5.78
C LEU A 215 -15.46 6.22 4.45
N CYS A 216 -14.58 5.96 3.51
CA CYS A 216 -14.62 6.54 2.17
C CYS A 216 -15.76 5.97 1.30
N ALA A 217 -16.23 4.75 1.57
CA ALA A 217 -17.32 4.13 0.81
C ALA A 217 -18.71 4.61 1.27
N VAL A 218 -18.87 4.97 2.56
CA VAL A 218 -20.17 5.38 3.15
C VAL A 218 -20.84 6.52 2.39
N PRO A 219 -20.18 7.65 2.01
CA PRO A 219 -20.82 8.70 1.23
C PRO A 219 -20.92 8.35 -0.26
N ALA A 220 -21.70 7.31 -0.60
CA ALA A 220 -21.95 6.87 -1.96
C ALA A 220 -20.68 6.70 -2.82
N PHE A 221 -19.60 6.17 -2.22
CA PHE A 221 -18.28 5.99 -2.84
C PHE A 221 -17.55 7.27 -3.27
N ILE A 222 -18.08 8.45 -2.99
CA ILE A 222 -17.42 9.73 -3.34
C ILE A 222 -16.07 9.84 -2.64
N GLY A 223 -15.98 9.47 -1.36
CA GLY A 223 -14.72 9.47 -0.64
C GLY A 223 -13.69 8.50 -1.24
N ALA A 224 -14.14 7.34 -1.70
CA ALA A 224 -13.29 6.37 -2.39
C ALA A 224 -12.76 6.92 -3.72
N ALA A 225 -13.60 7.65 -4.48
CA ALA A 225 -13.24 8.25 -5.75
C ALA A 225 -12.28 9.45 -5.62
N VAL A 226 -12.29 10.14 -4.47
CA VAL A 226 -11.61 11.44 -4.33
C VAL A 226 -10.44 11.39 -3.34
N PHE A 227 -10.49 10.51 -2.32
CA PHE A 227 -9.56 10.61 -1.20
C PHE A 227 -8.81 9.31 -0.86
N TYR A 228 -9.44 8.15 -1.01
CA TYR A 228 -8.94 6.88 -0.46
C TYR A 228 -7.53 6.52 -0.89
N LEU A 229 -7.26 6.47 -2.20
CA LEU A 229 -5.98 5.98 -2.72
C LEU A 229 -4.82 6.87 -2.29
N GLY A 230 -4.96 8.18 -2.41
CA GLY A 230 -3.90 9.12 -2.02
C GLY A 230 -3.62 9.07 -0.51
N ALA A 231 -4.67 9.08 0.32
CA ALA A 231 -4.51 8.99 1.78
C ALA A 231 -3.89 7.65 2.20
N ALA A 232 -4.35 6.53 1.63
CA ALA A 232 -3.78 5.22 1.88
C ALA A 232 -2.30 5.15 1.47
N ALA A 233 -1.92 5.78 0.33
CA ALA A 233 -0.54 5.82 -0.11
C ALA A 233 0.37 6.54 0.89
N PHE A 234 -0.02 7.71 1.41
CA PHE A 234 0.73 8.42 2.44
C PHE A 234 0.86 7.60 3.73
N VAL A 235 -0.24 7.04 4.22
CA VAL A 235 -0.25 6.24 5.45
C VAL A 235 0.64 5.00 5.32
N LEU A 236 0.53 4.25 4.21
CA LEU A 236 1.32 3.04 3.99
C LEU A 236 2.80 3.33 3.77
N THR A 237 3.15 4.42 3.09
CA THR A 237 4.55 4.81 2.89
C THR A 237 5.19 5.24 4.20
N HIS A 238 4.50 6.03 5.05
CA HIS A 238 5.00 6.37 6.38
C HIS A 238 5.10 5.14 7.30
N ALA A 239 4.14 4.21 7.22
CA ALA A 239 4.21 2.96 7.97
C ALA A 239 5.42 2.11 7.57
N LEU A 240 5.70 2.01 6.27
CA LEU A 240 6.89 1.32 5.78
C LEU A 240 8.18 2.03 6.23
N ARG A 241 8.22 3.37 6.23
CA ARG A 241 9.35 4.15 6.72
C ARG A 241 9.64 3.88 8.20
N GLU A 242 8.61 3.83 9.06
CA GLU A 242 8.77 3.47 10.48
C GLU A 242 9.39 2.07 10.65
N LEU A 243 9.01 1.11 9.80
CA LEU A 243 9.63 -0.21 9.80
C LEU A 243 11.09 -0.15 9.32
N PHE A 244 11.41 0.66 8.31
CA PHE A 244 12.79 0.85 7.85
C PHE A 244 13.68 1.50 8.91
N VAL A 245 13.15 2.43 9.70
CA VAL A 245 13.86 3.00 10.88
C VAL A 245 14.15 1.90 11.91
N LYS A 246 13.17 1.02 12.22
CA LYS A 246 13.38 -0.13 13.13
C LYS A 246 14.56 -1.01 12.68
N TYR A 247 14.70 -1.22 11.35
CA TYR A 247 15.76 -2.07 10.80
C TYR A 247 17.06 -1.32 10.50
N GLY A 248 17.15 -0.03 10.84
CA GLY A 248 18.33 0.79 10.58
C GLY A 248 18.61 1.04 9.08
N ILE A 249 17.59 0.87 8.22
CA ILE A 249 17.71 1.12 6.78
C ILE A 249 17.62 2.63 6.48
N VAL A 250 16.87 3.37 7.30
CA VAL A 250 16.65 4.81 7.21
C VAL A 250 16.87 5.41 8.59
N GLU A 251 17.54 6.56 8.64
CA GLU A 251 17.73 7.30 9.89
C GLU A 251 16.40 7.86 10.40
N GLU A 252 16.26 7.88 11.73
CA GLU A 252 15.13 8.52 12.38
C GLU A 252 15.29 10.04 12.24
N GLU A 253 14.29 10.70 11.64
CA GLU A 253 14.26 12.16 11.64
C GLU A 253 14.12 12.67 13.08
N PRO A 254 14.96 13.63 13.48
CA PRO A 254 14.77 14.30 14.76
C PRO A 254 13.33 14.83 14.82
N GLU A 255 12.60 14.52 15.89
CA GLU A 255 11.30 15.15 16.12
C GLU A 255 11.56 16.66 16.22
N VAL A 256 11.21 17.39 15.18
CA VAL A 256 11.11 18.84 15.24
C VAL A 256 9.97 19.11 16.24
N ILE A 257 10.33 19.42 17.48
CA ILE A 257 9.39 20.00 18.43
C ILE A 257 9.04 21.36 17.79
N GLU A 258 7.91 21.41 17.09
CA GLU A 258 7.33 22.69 16.70
C GLU A 258 7.06 23.41 18.02
N ASP A 259 7.97 24.31 18.36
CA ASP A 259 7.71 25.32 19.38
C ASP A 259 6.61 26.19 18.78
N ASP A 260 5.38 25.94 19.21
CA ASP A 260 4.16 26.57 18.68
C ASP A 260 4.14 28.07 19.00
N GLY A 261 5.28 28.64 19.40
CA GLY A 261 5.50 30.08 19.52
C GLY A 261 4.50 30.82 20.46
N TRP A 262 3.61 30.08 21.10
CA TRP A 262 2.67 30.65 22.07
C TRP A 262 3.35 30.72 23.43
N PRO A 263 3.58 31.90 24.00
CA PRO A 263 4.07 32.02 25.36
C PRO A 263 3.05 31.35 26.30
N ARG A 264 3.52 30.27 26.97
CA ARG A 264 2.73 29.68 28.06
C ARG A 264 2.72 30.69 29.22
N SER A 265 1.60 31.41 29.35
CA SER A 265 1.32 32.31 30.46
C SER A 265 1.16 31.55 31.78
#